data_899dad53f2890481aee4010aee7f9126
#
_entry.id   899dad53f2890481aee4010aee7f9126
#
_cell.length_a   1.000
_cell.length_b   1.000
_cell.length_c   1.000
_cell.angle_alpha   90.00
_cell.angle_beta   90.00
_cell.angle_gamma   90.00
#
_symmetry.space_group_name_H-M   'P 1'
#
loop_
_entity.id
_entity.type
_entity.pdbx_description
1 polymer ?
#
loop_
_entity_poly.entity_id
_entity_poly.type
_entity_poly.pdbx_seq_one_letter_code
_entity_poly.pdbx_strand_id
1 'polypeptide(L)'
;MSAFDKLMAIRGLPLPEKDEVSITGSDPVLNTHFRLAATASAAIAGIGVAVNDLWELKTGRRQAIAIDAVAATAALKSKNYFQAKNANGVFENVTDASHEANRGLTGIFQTKDGRWLLPHFGLDHLRHRMLDLLQADANTESIAKAVAKWDALELENAIDEARVCGGMIRTNEEWLQEPHGKILAAKPVVEIIKIGDSEPEPMPAGDRPLSGIKALDLTRILAGPITGRTLAEHGADVLMVSAPHLPQVWSYVADTSHGKRSCYLDLRDESEKQTLLDLVKTADVFSQGYRPDKINQMGLGPEALAEIRPGLVYVSINCYGADGPFSHRGGWEQIAQIMTGIAAEGVQSSSGYKPKTLPAAANDYITGYLGAYGTLLALARRAREGGSYHVRVSLCQTGMMIYDQGKVGTLPENLNLGMSDVDSLCMESDSHLGRIKHLAPVLSLSETRPYWALPTPKMGSNDPRWLG
;
A
#
# COMPACT_ATOMS: atom_id res chain seq x y z
N MET A 1 11.01 -20.95 -0.38
CA MET A 1 10.92 -20.20 0.91
C MET A 1 9.55 -19.52 0.94
N SER A 2 8.77 -19.73 1.99
CA SER A 2 7.45 -19.08 2.11
C SER A 2 7.58 -17.54 2.24
N ALA A 3 6.48 -16.83 1.99
CA ALA A 3 6.47 -15.38 2.20
C ALA A 3 6.82 -15.02 3.66
N PHE A 4 6.31 -15.78 4.62
CA PHE A 4 6.61 -15.56 6.04
C PHE A 4 8.10 -15.76 6.35
N ASP A 5 8.74 -16.83 5.83
CA ASP A 5 10.18 -17.07 6.02
C ASP A 5 11.03 -15.92 5.46
N LYS A 6 10.66 -15.40 4.27
CA LYS A 6 11.33 -14.23 3.68
C LYS A 6 11.25 -13.00 4.61
N LEU A 7 10.09 -12.76 5.23
CA LEU A 7 9.91 -11.67 6.18
C LEU A 7 10.74 -11.89 7.46
N MET A 8 10.76 -13.11 8.00
CA MET A 8 11.59 -13.42 9.18
C MET A 8 13.08 -13.26 8.87
N ALA A 9 13.52 -13.58 7.67
CA ALA A 9 14.90 -13.32 7.24
C ALA A 9 15.24 -11.81 7.23
N ILE A 10 14.30 -10.94 6.80
CA ILE A 10 14.46 -9.48 6.84
C ILE A 10 14.48 -8.95 8.28
N ARG A 11 13.68 -9.54 9.16
CA ARG A 11 13.70 -9.22 10.60
C ARG A 11 15.08 -9.45 11.22
N GLY A 12 15.75 -10.52 10.83
CA GLY A 12 17.14 -10.81 11.24
C GLY A 12 17.30 -11.25 12.70
N LEU A 13 16.21 -11.66 13.36
CA LEU A 13 16.18 -12.20 14.72
C LEU A 13 15.79 -13.68 14.69
N PRO A 14 15.99 -14.47 15.77
CA PRO A 14 15.51 -15.84 15.87
C PRO A 14 14.02 -15.94 15.50
N LEU A 15 13.62 -17.05 14.90
CA LEU A 15 12.20 -17.28 14.57
C LEU A 15 11.34 -17.17 15.83
N PRO A 16 10.08 -16.73 15.71
CA PRO A 16 9.12 -16.78 16.80
C PRO A 16 9.00 -18.21 17.35
N GLU A 17 8.60 -18.35 18.61
CA GLU A 17 8.31 -19.66 19.17
C GLU A 17 7.20 -20.36 18.38
N LYS A 18 7.20 -21.71 18.41
CA LYS A 18 6.32 -22.53 17.55
C LYS A 18 4.83 -22.16 17.70
N ASP A 19 4.41 -21.80 18.91
CA ASP A 19 3.01 -21.52 19.22
C ASP A 19 2.70 -20.01 19.27
N GLU A 20 3.65 -19.14 18.95
CA GLU A 20 3.46 -17.69 18.94
C GLU A 20 2.57 -17.23 17.77
N VAL A 21 2.70 -17.85 16.59
CA VAL A 21 1.97 -17.46 15.37
C VAL A 21 1.09 -18.60 14.89
N SER A 22 -0.21 -18.34 14.79
CA SER A 22 -1.21 -19.26 14.25
C SER A 22 -1.86 -18.65 13.00
N ILE A 23 -1.85 -19.37 11.87
CA ILE A 23 -2.57 -19.02 10.66
C ILE A 23 -3.54 -20.13 10.34
N THR A 24 -4.85 -19.80 10.25
CA THR A 24 -5.93 -20.75 9.91
C THR A 24 -6.47 -20.46 8.52
N GLY A 25 -6.95 -21.50 7.84
CA GLY A 25 -7.42 -21.40 6.45
C GLY A 25 -6.30 -21.47 5.42
N SER A 26 -6.66 -21.45 4.15
CA SER A 26 -5.71 -21.58 3.02
C SER A 26 -6.32 -21.07 1.71
N ASP A 27 -5.47 -20.87 0.70
CA ASP A 27 -5.91 -20.61 -0.67
C ASP A 27 -6.65 -21.81 -1.30
N PRO A 28 -7.57 -21.59 -2.25
CA PRO A 28 -8.00 -20.30 -2.78
C PRO A 28 -9.17 -19.67 -1.99
N VAL A 29 -9.15 -18.36 -1.80
CA VAL A 29 -10.26 -17.56 -1.21
C VAL A 29 -10.90 -16.63 -2.25
N LEU A 30 -10.14 -16.21 -3.25
CA LEU A 30 -10.59 -15.38 -4.37
C LEU A 30 -10.41 -16.14 -5.69
N ASN A 31 -11.18 -15.71 -6.72
CA ASN A 31 -11.12 -16.29 -8.06
C ASN A 31 -9.81 -15.89 -8.78
N THR A 32 -8.72 -16.45 -8.31
CA THR A 32 -7.38 -16.34 -8.88
C THR A 32 -6.55 -17.58 -8.53
N HIS A 33 -5.66 -18.00 -9.43
CA HIS A 33 -4.73 -19.08 -9.16
C HIS A 33 -3.59 -18.66 -8.21
N PHE A 34 -3.32 -17.37 -8.05
CA PHE A 34 -2.28 -16.88 -7.12
C PHE A 34 -2.65 -17.11 -5.66
N ARG A 35 -1.66 -17.45 -4.83
CA ARG A 35 -1.81 -17.72 -3.40
C ARG A 35 -1.92 -16.41 -2.60
N LEU A 36 -3.02 -15.68 -2.81
CA LEU A 36 -3.23 -14.37 -2.19
C LEU A 36 -3.49 -14.48 -0.68
N ALA A 37 -4.23 -15.51 -0.25
CA ALA A 37 -4.51 -15.71 1.18
C ALA A 37 -3.23 -16.01 1.97
N ALA A 38 -2.37 -16.89 1.45
CA ALA A 38 -1.07 -17.19 2.06
C ALA A 38 -0.17 -15.96 2.12
N THR A 39 -0.13 -15.16 1.03
CA THR A 39 0.74 -13.97 0.96
C THR A 39 0.26 -12.86 1.91
N ALA A 40 -1.06 -12.59 1.95
CA ALA A 40 -1.65 -11.62 2.85
C ALA A 40 -1.48 -12.04 4.32
N SER A 41 -1.75 -13.31 4.64
CA SER A 41 -1.57 -13.85 5.99
C SER A 41 -0.12 -13.73 6.45
N ALA A 42 0.84 -14.01 5.57
CA ALA A 42 2.27 -13.86 5.88
C ALA A 42 2.65 -12.40 6.19
N ALA A 43 2.16 -11.44 5.38
CA ALA A 43 2.45 -10.02 5.61
C ALA A 43 1.86 -9.53 6.96
N ILE A 44 0.62 -9.91 7.27
CA ILE A 44 -0.05 -9.55 8.51
C ILE A 44 0.57 -10.28 9.71
N ALA A 45 0.96 -11.55 9.57
CA ALA A 45 1.71 -12.28 10.59
C ALA A 45 3.07 -11.63 10.89
N GLY A 46 3.77 -11.18 9.82
CA GLY A 46 5.01 -10.42 9.97
C GLY A 46 4.81 -9.15 10.81
N ILE A 47 3.73 -8.40 10.57
CA ILE A 47 3.35 -7.24 11.42
C ILE A 47 3.16 -7.69 12.86
N GLY A 48 2.41 -8.76 13.11
CA GLY A 48 2.17 -9.28 14.46
C GLY A 48 3.48 -9.58 15.20
N VAL A 49 4.44 -10.23 14.51
CA VAL A 49 5.77 -10.54 15.07
C VAL A 49 6.58 -9.26 15.36
N ALA A 50 6.57 -8.28 14.43
CA ALA A 50 7.27 -7.02 14.65
C ALA A 50 6.63 -6.17 15.76
N VAL A 51 5.30 -6.23 15.91
CA VAL A 51 4.57 -5.63 17.04
C VAL A 51 5.00 -6.30 18.36
N ASN A 52 5.13 -7.64 18.36
CA ASN A 52 5.61 -8.37 19.53
C ASN A 52 7.04 -7.98 19.91
N ASP A 53 7.93 -7.72 18.94
CA ASP A 53 9.29 -7.24 19.23
C ASP A 53 9.27 -5.88 19.95
N LEU A 54 8.39 -4.97 19.55
CA LEU A 54 8.21 -3.68 20.21
C LEU A 54 7.52 -3.81 21.58
N TRP A 55 6.53 -4.71 21.69
CA TRP A 55 5.86 -4.98 22.95
C TRP A 55 6.80 -5.60 23.99
N GLU A 56 7.66 -6.51 23.55
CA GLU A 56 8.70 -7.09 24.38
C GLU A 56 9.73 -6.05 24.86
N LEU A 57 10.18 -5.14 23.98
CA LEU A 57 11.05 -4.02 24.34
C LEU A 57 10.40 -3.09 25.39
N LYS A 58 9.09 -2.91 25.30
CA LYS A 58 8.33 -2.05 26.21
C LYS A 58 7.99 -2.71 27.55
N THR A 59 7.71 -4.02 27.56
CA THR A 59 7.10 -4.71 28.71
C THR A 59 7.81 -5.97 29.17
N GLY A 60 8.77 -6.49 28.40
CA GLY A 60 9.41 -7.77 28.63
C GLY A 60 8.53 -8.99 28.28
N ARG A 61 7.37 -8.80 27.65
CA ARG A 61 6.42 -9.88 27.34
C ARG A 61 6.18 -9.99 25.82
N ARG A 62 5.87 -11.20 25.39
CA ARG A 62 5.35 -11.53 24.06
C ARG A 62 3.93 -12.06 24.19
N GLN A 63 3.19 -12.07 23.10
CA GLN A 63 1.77 -12.47 23.05
C GLN A 63 1.48 -13.37 21.86
N ALA A 64 0.38 -14.13 21.91
CA ALA A 64 -0.04 -14.98 20.81
C ALA A 64 -0.61 -14.12 19.65
N ILE A 65 -0.30 -14.54 18.43
CA ILE A 65 -0.68 -13.91 17.16
C ILE A 65 -1.56 -14.91 16.40
N ALA A 66 -2.76 -14.49 16.00
CA ALA A 66 -3.63 -15.33 15.20
C ALA A 66 -4.14 -14.58 13.96
N ILE A 67 -4.15 -15.26 12.83
CA ILE A 67 -4.63 -14.75 11.55
C ILE A 67 -5.58 -15.78 10.94
N ASP A 68 -6.74 -15.32 10.48
CA ASP A 68 -7.62 -16.07 9.59
C ASP A 68 -7.34 -15.68 8.14
N ALA A 69 -7.11 -16.67 7.27
CA ALA A 69 -6.74 -16.46 5.87
C ALA A 69 -7.87 -15.81 5.05
N VAL A 70 -9.14 -16.03 5.42
CA VAL A 70 -10.29 -15.37 4.78
C VAL A 70 -10.30 -13.89 5.17
N ALA A 71 -10.13 -13.58 6.47
CA ALA A 71 -10.03 -12.22 6.97
C ALA A 71 -8.82 -11.46 6.36
N ALA A 72 -7.65 -12.10 6.29
CA ALA A 72 -6.46 -11.54 5.65
C ALA A 72 -6.69 -11.26 4.16
N THR A 73 -7.44 -12.13 3.46
CA THR A 73 -7.80 -11.92 2.05
C THR A 73 -8.85 -10.82 1.90
N ALA A 74 -9.82 -10.72 2.80
CA ALA A 74 -10.79 -9.63 2.84
C ALA A 74 -10.09 -8.28 3.00
N ALA A 75 -9.03 -8.21 3.80
CA ALA A 75 -8.23 -7.00 3.98
C ALA A 75 -7.64 -6.46 2.66
N LEU A 76 -7.37 -7.31 1.66
CA LEU A 76 -6.93 -6.89 0.31
C LEU A 76 -8.01 -6.19 -0.52
N LYS A 77 -9.21 -6.11 0.01
CA LYS A 77 -10.40 -5.48 -0.60
C LYS A 77 -11.14 -4.56 0.37
N SER A 78 -10.55 -4.16 1.51
CA SER A 78 -11.27 -3.50 2.61
C SER A 78 -12.10 -2.30 2.15
N LYS A 79 -11.59 -1.49 1.21
CA LYS A 79 -12.34 -0.37 0.61
C LYS A 79 -13.68 -0.76 -0.04
N ASN A 80 -13.83 -2.02 -0.48
CA ASN A 80 -15.07 -2.50 -1.11
C ASN A 80 -16.14 -2.85 -0.07
N TYR A 81 -15.77 -2.94 1.20
CA TYR A 81 -16.66 -3.21 2.33
C TYR A 81 -16.96 -1.96 3.15
N PHE A 82 -16.46 -0.79 2.70
CA PHE A 82 -16.74 0.47 3.36
C PHE A 82 -18.10 1.02 2.92
N GLN A 83 -19.02 1.15 3.87
CA GLN A 83 -20.37 1.62 3.67
C GLN A 83 -20.71 2.76 4.63
N ALA A 84 -21.55 3.69 4.21
CA ALA A 84 -22.13 4.72 5.05
C ALA A 84 -23.66 4.56 5.08
N LYS A 85 -24.27 4.88 6.22
CA LYS A 85 -25.71 4.80 6.40
C LYS A 85 -26.38 6.00 5.74
N ASN A 86 -27.26 5.77 4.78
CA ASN A 86 -28.01 6.82 4.12
C ASN A 86 -29.15 7.37 4.99
N ALA A 87 -29.86 8.40 4.51
CA ALA A 87 -30.99 9.03 5.21
C ALA A 87 -32.14 8.06 5.54
N ASN A 88 -32.27 6.96 4.80
CA ASN A 88 -33.29 5.92 5.03
C ASN A 88 -32.82 4.82 6.02
N GLY A 89 -31.62 4.98 6.59
CA GLY A 89 -31.04 4.02 7.52
C GLY A 89 -30.40 2.79 6.88
N VAL A 90 -30.21 2.76 5.58
CA VAL A 90 -29.60 1.65 4.81
C VAL A 90 -28.12 1.92 4.60
N PHE A 91 -27.28 0.89 4.77
CA PHE A 91 -25.86 0.95 4.45
C PHE A 91 -25.64 0.83 2.94
N GLU A 92 -24.92 1.79 2.37
CA GLU A 92 -24.55 1.84 0.96
C GLU A 92 -23.05 2.07 0.79
N ASN A 93 -22.47 1.51 -0.26
CA ASN A 93 -21.04 1.70 -0.54
C ASN A 93 -20.74 3.18 -0.79
N VAL A 94 -19.69 3.66 -0.17
CA VAL A 94 -19.16 5.00 -0.45
C VAL A 94 -18.40 4.94 -1.78
N THR A 95 -18.94 5.62 -2.79
CA THR A 95 -18.40 5.64 -4.15
C THR A 95 -17.86 7.02 -4.50
N ASP A 96 -16.95 7.04 -5.45
CA ASP A 96 -16.41 8.25 -6.06
C ASP A 96 -16.70 8.20 -7.56
N ALA A 97 -17.70 8.95 -8.03
CA ALA A 97 -18.19 8.89 -9.41
C ALA A 97 -17.09 9.24 -10.44
N SER A 98 -16.22 10.22 -10.14
CA SER A 98 -15.10 10.59 -11.00
C SER A 98 -14.10 9.44 -11.11
N HIS A 99 -13.75 8.84 -9.97
CA HIS A 99 -12.83 7.71 -9.95
C HIS A 99 -13.40 6.48 -10.67
N GLU A 100 -14.69 6.18 -10.47
CA GLU A 100 -15.34 5.06 -11.17
C GLU A 100 -15.39 5.28 -12.68
N ALA A 101 -15.67 6.50 -13.15
CA ALA A 101 -15.62 6.85 -14.57
C ALA A 101 -14.21 6.68 -15.14
N ASN A 102 -13.18 7.16 -14.44
CA ASN A 102 -11.78 6.99 -14.81
C ASN A 102 -11.35 5.52 -14.83
N ARG A 103 -11.76 4.75 -13.83
CA ARG A 103 -11.51 3.32 -13.73
C ARG A 103 -12.16 2.55 -14.89
N GLY A 104 -13.33 2.97 -15.34
CA GLY A 104 -14.03 2.38 -16.49
C GLY A 104 -13.26 2.51 -17.81
N LEU A 105 -12.36 3.50 -17.94
CA LEU A 105 -11.48 3.66 -19.11
C LEU A 105 -10.20 2.81 -19.00
N THR A 106 -9.76 2.50 -17.77
CA THR A 106 -8.57 1.68 -17.55
C THR A 106 -8.84 0.25 -17.97
N GLY A 107 -8.13 -0.23 -18.96
CA GLY A 107 -8.31 -1.55 -19.53
C GLY A 107 -7.05 -2.10 -20.18
N ILE A 108 -7.13 -3.36 -20.60
CA ILE A 108 -6.07 -4.04 -21.33
C ILE A 108 -6.47 -4.08 -22.80
N PHE A 109 -5.60 -3.52 -23.66
CA PHE A 109 -5.86 -3.36 -25.09
C PHE A 109 -4.74 -4.02 -25.91
N GLN A 110 -5.10 -4.55 -27.08
CA GLN A 110 -4.12 -5.13 -27.99
C GLN A 110 -3.46 -4.04 -28.84
N THR A 111 -2.13 -4.10 -28.98
CA THR A 111 -1.31 -3.21 -29.77
C THR A 111 -1.15 -3.75 -31.22
N LYS A 112 -0.62 -2.92 -32.11
CA LYS A 112 -0.39 -3.22 -33.52
C LYS A 112 0.50 -4.47 -33.73
N ASP A 113 1.52 -4.63 -32.90
CA ASP A 113 2.45 -5.77 -32.89
C ASP A 113 1.88 -7.03 -32.22
N GLY A 114 0.58 -7.04 -31.85
CA GLY A 114 -0.12 -8.17 -31.25
C GLY A 114 0.16 -8.38 -29.76
N ARG A 115 0.95 -7.51 -29.13
CA ARG A 115 1.16 -7.47 -27.68
C ARG A 115 -0.07 -6.86 -26.97
N TRP A 116 0.00 -6.81 -25.65
CA TRP A 116 -1.02 -6.20 -24.81
C TRP A 116 -0.43 -5.05 -23.98
N LEU A 117 -1.21 -4.00 -23.80
CA LEU A 117 -0.82 -2.81 -23.06
C LEU A 117 -1.99 -2.32 -22.20
N LEU A 118 -1.68 -1.77 -21.02
CA LEU A 118 -2.64 -1.15 -20.13
C LEU A 118 -2.30 0.34 -19.97
N PRO A 119 -3.05 1.27 -20.59
CA PRO A 119 -3.05 2.69 -20.25
C PRO A 119 -3.89 2.89 -18.98
N HIS A 120 -3.40 3.68 -18.02
CA HIS A 120 -4.06 3.90 -16.73
C HIS A 120 -4.60 5.33 -16.61
N PHE A 121 -5.88 5.46 -16.23
CA PHE A 121 -6.60 6.72 -16.21
C PHE A 121 -6.99 7.22 -14.80
N GLY A 122 -6.41 6.68 -13.75
CA GLY A 122 -6.84 6.76 -12.34
C GLY A 122 -7.20 8.13 -11.76
N LEU A 123 -6.61 9.24 -12.26
CA LEU A 123 -6.89 10.60 -11.82
C LEU A 123 -7.16 11.51 -13.04
N ASP A 124 -8.01 12.52 -12.88
CA ASP A 124 -8.47 13.38 -13.99
C ASP A 124 -7.34 14.00 -14.80
N HIS A 125 -6.32 14.54 -14.16
CA HIS A 125 -5.18 15.14 -14.84
C HIS A 125 -4.30 14.12 -15.59
N LEU A 126 -4.25 12.87 -15.11
CA LEU A 126 -3.58 11.77 -15.81
C LEU A 126 -4.44 11.27 -16.97
N ARG A 127 -5.77 11.21 -16.78
CA ARG A 127 -6.72 10.86 -17.85
C ARG A 127 -6.60 11.82 -19.03
N HIS A 128 -6.65 13.12 -18.78
CA HIS A 128 -6.55 14.11 -19.86
C HIS A 128 -5.25 13.95 -20.64
N ARG A 129 -4.10 13.89 -19.96
CA ARG A 129 -2.82 13.71 -20.65
C ARG A 129 -2.69 12.38 -21.40
N MET A 130 -3.27 11.30 -20.89
CA MET A 130 -3.27 10.01 -21.59
C MET A 130 -4.15 10.04 -22.83
N LEU A 131 -5.35 10.65 -22.76
CA LEU A 131 -6.24 10.82 -23.91
C LEU A 131 -5.62 11.73 -24.97
N ASP A 132 -4.93 12.81 -24.56
CA ASP A 132 -4.19 13.68 -25.46
C ASP A 132 -3.04 12.93 -26.16
N LEU A 133 -2.27 12.12 -25.44
CA LEU A 133 -1.22 11.27 -26.03
C LEU A 133 -1.79 10.29 -27.06
N LEU A 134 -2.88 9.63 -26.72
CA LEU A 134 -3.51 8.63 -27.59
C LEU A 134 -4.31 9.26 -28.74
N GLN A 135 -4.61 10.55 -28.68
CA GLN A 135 -5.56 11.23 -29.59
C GLN A 135 -6.90 10.47 -29.62
N ALA A 136 -7.43 10.18 -28.44
CA ALA A 136 -8.63 9.35 -28.25
C ALA A 136 -9.71 10.06 -27.44
N ASP A 137 -10.97 9.77 -27.73
CA ASP A 137 -12.10 10.17 -26.90
C ASP A 137 -12.16 9.33 -25.62
N ALA A 138 -12.82 9.87 -24.58
CA ALA A 138 -12.98 9.21 -23.28
C ALA A 138 -13.99 8.04 -23.32
N ASN A 139 -13.73 7.06 -24.17
CA ASN A 139 -14.47 5.81 -24.24
C ASN A 139 -13.56 4.65 -24.67
N THR A 140 -13.91 3.45 -24.22
CA THR A 140 -13.12 2.24 -24.42
C THR A 140 -12.85 1.90 -25.89
N GLU A 141 -13.83 2.15 -26.78
CA GLU A 141 -13.69 1.84 -28.21
C GLU A 141 -12.66 2.77 -28.88
N SER A 142 -12.73 4.08 -28.61
CA SER A 142 -11.76 5.07 -29.13
C SER A 142 -10.36 4.77 -28.63
N ILE A 143 -10.21 4.46 -27.34
CA ILE A 143 -8.93 4.07 -26.73
C ILE A 143 -8.36 2.81 -27.39
N ALA A 144 -9.19 1.77 -27.58
CA ALA A 144 -8.76 0.53 -28.24
C ALA A 144 -8.24 0.78 -29.66
N LYS A 145 -8.98 1.59 -30.46
CA LYS A 145 -8.58 1.97 -31.81
C LYS A 145 -7.27 2.79 -31.82
N ALA A 146 -7.05 3.62 -30.81
CA ALA A 146 -5.84 4.42 -30.69
C ALA A 146 -4.62 3.54 -30.32
N VAL A 147 -4.75 2.69 -29.30
CA VAL A 147 -3.70 1.75 -28.88
C VAL A 147 -3.28 0.80 -30.00
N ALA A 148 -4.24 0.31 -30.81
CA ALA A 148 -3.98 -0.57 -31.94
C ALA A 148 -3.12 0.05 -33.08
N LYS A 149 -2.82 1.35 -33.01
CA LYS A 149 -1.92 2.03 -33.98
C LYS A 149 -0.45 1.98 -33.55
N TRP A 150 -0.17 1.62 -32.30
CA TRP A 150 1.17 1.68 -31.70
C TRP A 150 1.73 0.28 -31.51
N ASP A 151 3.06 0.15 -31.63
CA ASP A 151 3.78 -0.99 -31.10
C ASP A 151 3.89 -0.83 -29.56
N ALA A 152 3.84 -1.95 -28.82
CA ALA A 152 3.69 -1.89 -27.36
C ALA A 152 4.83 -1.14 -26.65
N LEU A 153 6.08 -1.40 -27.03
CA LEU A 153 7.24 -0.72 -26.43
C LEU A 153 7.30 0.78 -26.81
N GLU A 154 6.92 1.12 -28.05
CA GLU A 154 6.86 2.50 -28.48
C GLU A 154 5.85 3.29 -27.65
N LEU A 155 4.64 2.75 -27.46
CA LEU A 155 3.62 3.39 -26.63
C LEU A 155 4.03 3.45 -25.14
N GLU A 156 4.67 2.42 -24.60
CA GLU A 156 5.17 2.45 -23.21
C GLU A 156 6.18 3.59 -23.00
N ASN A 157 7.09 3.80 -23.96
CA ASN A 157 8.05 4.90 -23.89
C ASN A 157 7.36 6.27 -23.99
N ALA A 158 6.40 6.43 -24.90
CA ALA A 158 5.63 7.66 -25.04
C ALA A 158 4.78 7.97 -23.78
N ILE A 159 4.26 6.95 -23.12
CA ILE A 159 3.55 7.06 -21.82
C ILE A 159 4.50 7.59 -20.73
N ASP A 160 5.74 7.10 -20.67
CA ASP A 160 6.75 7.57 -19.72
C ASP A 160 7.16 9.02 -20.00
N GLU A 161 7.44 9.38 -21.24
CA GLU A 161 7.77 10.75 -21.67
C GLU A 161 6.63 11.74 -21.34
N ALA A 162 5.37 11.34 -21.54
CA ALA A 162 4.19 12.12 -21.18
C ALA A 162 3.97 12.17 -19.64
N ARG A 163 4.79 11.44 -18.82
CA ARG A 163 4.68 11.36 -17.37
C ARG A 163 3.29 10.90 -16.89
N VAL A 164 2.64 10.03 -17.65
CA VAL A 164 1.42 9.32 -17.26
C VAL A 164 1.74 7.89 -16.84
N CYS A 165 0.74 7.06 -16.56
CA CYS A 165 0.94 5.71 -16.07
C CYS A 165 0.37 4.69 -17.06
N GLY A 166 1.15 3.69 -17.40
CA GLY A 166 0.77 2.60 -18.29
C GLY A 166 2.00 1.77 -18.63
N GLY A 167 1.78 0.68 -19.36
CA GLY A 167 2.88 -0.14 -19.85
C GLY A 167 2.41 -1.39 -20.56
N MET A 168 3.32 -2.02 -21.28
CA MET A 168 3.05 -3.29 -21.94
C MET A 168 3.03 -4.42 -20.91
N ILE A 169 2.23 -5.44 -21.18
CA ILE A 169 2.15 -6.63 -20.35
C ILE A 169 3.34 -7.50 -20.63
N ARG A 170 4.08 -7.81 -19.57
CA ARG A 170 5.24 -8.72 -19.59
C ARG A 170 4.87 -10.04 -18.94
N THR A 171 5.46 -11.13 -19.41
CA THR A 171 5.53 -12.37 -18.63
C THR A 171 6.48 -12.19 -17.45
N ASN A 172 6.45 -13.10 -16.48
CA ASN A 172 7.40 -13.06 -15.37
C ASN A 172 8.84 -13.26 -15.85
N GLU A 173 9.05 -14.13 -16.85
CA GLU A 173 10.36 -14.35 -17.47
C GLU A 173 10.87 -13.08 -18.16
N GLU A 174 10.03 -12.38 -18.92
CA GLU A 174 10.37 -11.09 -19.54
C GLU A 174 10.76 -10.06 -18.48
N TRP A 175 9.98 -9.97 -17.38
CA TRP A 175 10.27 -9.06 -16.29
C TRP A 175 11.62 -9.37 -15.63
N LEU A 176 11.92 -10.62 -15.37
CA LEU A 176 13.19 -11.04 -14.77
C LEU A 176 14.39 -10.86 -15.73
N GLN A 177 14.17 -10.71 -17.04
CA GLN A 177 15.20 -10.30 -18.00
C GLN A 177 15.32 -8.79 -18.16
N GLU A 178 14.28 -8.03 -17.83
CA GLU A 178 14.32 -6.57 -17.82
C GLU A 178 15.38 -6.05 -16.83
N PRO A 179 16.21 -5.04 -17.20
CA PRO A 179 17.22 -4.50 -16.28
C PRO A 179 16.65 -4.07 -14.93
N HIS A 180 15.46 -3.48 -14.94
CA HIS A 180 14.79 -3.05 -13.71
C HIS A 180 14.33 -4.24 -12.85
N GLY A 181 13.73 -5.25 -13.47
CA GLY A 181 13.32 -6.47 -12.79
C GLY A 181 14.48 -7.23 -12.15
N LYS A 182 15.64 -7.30 -12.83
CA LYS A 182 16.89 -7.86 -12.27
C LYS A 182 17.36 -7.12 -11.02
N ILE A 183 17.31 -5.80 -11.04
CA ILE A 183 17.68 -4.98 -9.86
C ILE A 183 16.76 -5.27 -8.68
N LEU A 184 15.45 -5.34 -8.91
CA LEU A 184 14.50 -5.64 -7.83
C LEU A 184 14.64 -7.09 -7.34
N ALA A 185 14.88 -8.05 -8.22
CA ALA A 185 15.08 -9.45 -7.84
C ALA A 185 16.29 -9.68 -6.93
N ALA A 186 17.29 -8.83 -7.02
CA ALA A 186 18.49 -8.87 -6.15
C ALA A 186 18.29 -8.27 -4.77
N LYS A 187 17.11 -7.69 -4.48
CA LYS A 187 16.81 -6.98 -3.25
C LYS A 187 15.73 -7.67 -2.41
N PRO A 188 15.74 -7.48 -1.09
CA PRO A 188 14.63 -7.94 -0.26
C PRO A 188 13.36 -7.12 -0.56
N VAL A 189 12.19 -7.72 -0.33
CA VAL A 189 10.90 -7.07 -0.55
C VAL A 189 10.67 -5.85 0.36
N VAL A 190 11.37 -5.78 1.48
CA VAL A 190 11.47 -4.61 2.37
C VAL A 190 12.94 -4.32 2.59
N GLU A 191 13.40 -3.14 2.16
CA GLU A 191 14.74 -2.67 2.44
C GLU A 191 14.70 -1.77 3.69
N ILE A 192 15.61 -1.98 4.63
CA ILE A 192 15.77 -1.15 5.84
C ILE A 192 17.23 -0.70 5.90
N ILE A 193 17.48 0.54 5.55
CA ILE A 193 18.81 1.10 5.35
C ILE A 193 19.08 2.12 6.45
N LYS A 194 20.18 1.96 7.20
CA LYS A 194 20.61 2.99 8.14
C LYS A 194 21.16 4.20 7.36
N ILE A 195 20.61 5.38 7.62
CA ILE A 195 20.92 6.64 6.89
C ILE A 195 21.51 7.73 7.79
N GLY A 196 21.64 7.49 9.08
CA GLY A 196 22.23 8.43 10.03
C GLY A 196 22.40 7.78 11.39
N ASP A 197 23.24 8.39 12.23
CA ASP A 197 23.44 7.96 13.59
C ASP A 197 22.58 8.74 14.58
N SER A 198 22.13 8.09 15.63
CA SER A 198 21.54 8.68 16.82
C SER A 198 21.75 7.75 18.02
N GLU A 199 21.58 8.28 19.22
CA GLU A 199 21.49 7.45 20.42
C GLU A 199 20.26 6.53 20.35
N PRO A 200 20.30 5.37 21.05
CA PRO A 200 19.12 4.52 21.19
C PRO A 200 17.95 5.28 21.82
N GLU A 201 16.77 5.13 21.22
CA GLU A 201 15.53 5.72 21.73
C GLU A 201 14.58 4.62 22.23
N PRO A 202 14.49 4.39 23.55
CA PRO A 202 13.58 3.39 24.11
C PRO A 202 12.13 3.65 23.69
N MET A 203 11.34 2.58 23.57
CA MET A 203 9.91 2.70 23.25
C MET A 203 9.18 3.51 24.33
N PRO A 204 8.37 4.52 23.96
CA PRO A 204 7.61 5.31 24.92
C PRO A 204 6.68 4.43 25.77
N ALA A 205 6.43 4.80 27.02
CA ALA A 205 5.47 4.11 27.88
C ALA A 205 4.04 4.19 27.30
N GLY A 206 3.18 3.25 27.66
CA GLY A 206 1.78 3.20 27.27
C GLY A 206 1.23 1.79 27.16
N ASP A 207 -0.07 1.68 26.96
CA ASP A 207 -0.86 0.45 26.98
C ASP A 207 -0.94 -0.27 25.64
N ARG A 208 -0.43 0.36 24.58
CA ARG A 208 -0.41 -0.19 23.22
C ARG A 208 1.02 -0.22 22.67
N PRO A 209 1.34 -1.11 21.73
CA PRO A 209 2.70 -1.27 21.19
C PRO A 209 3.30 0.04 20.68
N LEU A 210 2.51 0.87 20.00
CA LEU A 210 2.96 2.16 19.44
C LEU A 210 2.45 3.40 20.19
N SER A 211 1.94 3.25 21.44
CA SER A 211 1.61 4.43 22.28
C SER A 211 2.82 5.36 22.38
N GLY A 212 2.60 6.65 22.10
CA GLY A 212 3.62 7.69 22.11
C GLY A 212 4.43 7.85 20.82
N ILE A 213 4.30 6.95 19.86
CA ILE A 213 4.92 7.07 18.52
C ILE A 213 4.12 8.06 17.65
N LYS A 214 4.84 8.99 17.01
CA LYS A 214 4.32 10.08 16.18
C LYS A 214 4.68 9.83 14.72
N ALA A 215 3.68 9.70 13.84
CA ALA A 215 3.89 9.42 12.43
C ALA A 215 3.27 10.51 11.53
N LEU A 216 4.08 11.13 10.68
CA LEU A 216 3.63 11.98 9.58
C LEU A 216 3.35 11.12 8.35
N ASP A 217 2.14 11.22 7.82
CA ASP A 217 1.70 10.46 6.65
C ASP A 217 1.39 11.41 5.48
N LEU A 218 2.33 11.54 4.55
CA LEU A 218 2.19 12.30 3.31
C LEU A 218 1.81 11.42 2.12
N THR A 219 1.40 10.20 2.39
CA THR A 219 1.04 9.25 1.33
C THR A 219 -0.38 9.48 0.81
N ARG A 220 -0.66 8.94 -0.38
CA ARG A 220 -1.95 9.09 -1.04
C ARG A 220 -2.35 7.80 -1.74
N ILE A 221 -3.60 7.70 -2.13
CA ILE A 221 -4.22 6.60 -2.86
C ILE A 221 -4.45 5.41 -1.93
N LEU A 222 -3.56 4.39 -1.91
CA LEU A 222 -3.89 3.14 -1.23
C LEU A 222 -2.71 2.56 -0.43
N ALA A 223 -1.62 2.13 -1.06
CA ALA A 223 -0.53 1.42 -0.38
C ALA A 223 0.07 2.20 0.81
N GLY A 224 0.46 3.44 0.59
CA GLY A 224 1.01 4.28 1.65
C GLY A 224 0.01 4.56 2.78
N PRO A 225 -1.24 4.97 2.49
CA PRO A 225 -2.26 5.14 3.53
C PRO A 225 -2.53 3.89 4.37
N ILE A 226 -2.41 2.67 3.81
CA ILE A 226 -2.50 1.42 4.58
C ILE A 226 -1.36 1.32 5.61
N THR A 227 -0.13 1.75 5.26
CA THR A 227 0.97 1.80 6.24
C THR A 227 0.59 2.66 7.45
N GLY A 228 0.15 3.91 7.23
CA GLY A 228 -0.27 4.80 8.31
C GLY A 228 -1.47 4.25 9.10
N ARG A 229 -2.48 3.67 8.43
CA ARG A 229 -3.64 3.02 9.09
C ARG A 229 -3.19 1.89 10.00
N THR A 230 -2.25 1.06 9.56
CA THR A 230 -1.72 -0.05 10.36
C THR A 230 -0.93 0.45 11.58
N LEU A 231 -0.15 1.52 11.45
CA LEU A 231 0.52 2.11 12.62
C LEU A 231 -0.51 2.67 13.64
N ALA A 232 -1.56 3.34 13.18
CA ALA A 232 -2.65 3.83 14.03
C ALA A 232 -3.41 2.69 14.72
N GLU A 233 -3.57 1.54 14.04
CA GLU A 233 -4.17 0.31 14.55
C GLU A 233 -3.47 -0.21 15.81
N HIS A 234 -2.17 0.08 15.96
CA HIS A 234 -1.35 -0.32 17.10
C HIS A 234 -1.03 0.82 18.08
N GLY A 235 -1.62 2.01 17.89
CA GLY A 235 -1.59 3.10 18.88
C GLY A 235 -0.72 4.29 18.54
N ALA A 236 -0.14 4.37 17.34
CA ALA A 236 0.58 5.57 16.91
C ALA A 236 -0.36 6.77 16.72
N ASP A 237 0.12 7.98 17.06
CA ASP A 237 -0.49 9.24 16.64
C ASP A 237 -0.11 9.52 15.19
N VAL A 238 -1.02 9.23 14.26
CA VAL A 238 -0.79 9.40 12.83
C VAL A 238 -1.46 10.66 12.33
N LEU A 239 -0.66 11.64 11.89
CA LEU A 239 -1.12 12.88 11.27
C LEU A 239 -0.96 12.79 9.75
N MET A 240 -2.07 12.67 9.06
CA MET A 240 -2.14 12.70 7.61
C MET A 240 -2.05 14.13 7.12
N VAL A 241 -1.03 14.43 6.32
CA VAL A 241 -0.79 15.75 5.73
C VAL A 241 -1.12 15.74 4.25
N SER A 242 -2.00 16.64 3.82
CA SER A 242 -2.39 16.81 2.42
C SER A 242 -2.56 18.30 2.08
N ALA A 243 -3.08 18.62 0.91
CA ALA A 243 -3.44 19.99 0.54
C ALA A 243 -4.73 19.98 -0.31
N PRO A 244 -5.56 21.06 -0.26
CA PRO A 244 -6.85 21.09 -0.95
C PRO A 244 -6.77 20.90 -2.47
N HIS A 245 -5.64 21.28 -3.09
CA HIS A 245 -5.44 21.17 -4.54
C HIS A 245 -4.99 19.77 -4.98
N LEU A 246 -4.61 18.89 -4.06
CA LEU A 246 -4.17 17.53 -4.38
C LEU A 246 -5.39 16.64 -4.65
N PRO A 247 -5.47 15.98 -5.82
CA PRO A 247 -6.59 15.12 -6.14
C PRO A 247 -6.64 13.91 -5.20
N GLN A 248 -7.83 13.54 -4.76
CA GLN A 248 -8.10 12.42 -3.86
C GLN A 248 -9.03 11.41 -4.52
N VAL A 249 -8.97 10.17 -4.06
CA VAL A 249 -9.98 9.13 -4.32
C VAL A 249 -10.74 8.94 -3.01
N TRP A 250 -11.89 9.57 -2.88
CA TRP A 250 -12.61 9.69 -1.61
C TRP A 250 -13.01 8.36 -0.99
N SER A 251 -13.36 7.37 -1.80
CA SER A 251 -13.67 6.02 -1.31
C SER A 251 -12.44 5.32 -0.69
N TYR A 252 -11.24 5.66 -1.17
CA TYR A 252 -9.99 5.13 -0.59
C TYR A 252 -9.64 5.88 0.69
N VAL A 253 -9.74 7.21 0.68
CA VAL A 253 -9.52 8.04 1.88
C VAL A 253 -10.43 7.60 3.02
N ALA A 254 -11.70 7.32 2.74
CA ALA A 254 -12.66 6.87 3.74
C ALA A 254 -12.21 5.60 4.46
N ASP A 255 -11.76 4.58 3.73
CA ASP A 255 -11.32 3.31 4.32
C ASP A 255 -9.91 3.39 4.93
N THR A 256 -8.98 4.10 4.29
CA THR A 256 -7.56 4.05 4.72
C THR A 256 -7.21 5.05 5.82
N SER A 257 -8.15 5.88 6.27
CA SER A 257 -7.87 6.93 7.24
C SER A 257 -8.36 6.64 8.66
N HIS A 258 -8.88 5.44 8.93
CA HIS A 258 -9.22 5.03 10.29
C HIS A 258 -8.03 5.20 11.25
N GLY A 259 -8.29 5.72 12.42
CA GLY A 259 -7.28 5.94 13.46
C GLY A 259 -6.37 7.15 13.24
N LYS A 260 -6.49 7.86 12.11
CA LYS A 260 -5.66 9.01 11.77
C LYS A 260 -6.34 10.35 12.10
N ARG A 261 -5.53 11.39 12.21
CA ARG A 261 -5.94 12.79 12.12
C ARG A 261 -5.53 13.35 10.76
N SER A 262 -6.14 14.45 10.31
CA SER A 262 -5.86 15.03 9.00
C SER A 262 -5.73 16.54 9.07
N CYS A 263 -4.63 17.08 8.55
CA CYS A 263 -4.44 18.52 8.35
C CYS A 263 -4.11 18.84 6.88
N TYR A 264 -4.30 20.10 6.50
CA TYR A 264 -3.83 20.64 5.24
C TYR A 264 -2.58 21.50 5.45
N LEU A 265 -1.54 21.22 4.66
CA LEU A 265 -0.35 22.04 4.50
C LEU A 265 0.00 22.06 3.01
N ASP A 266 -0.01 23.22 2.38
CA ASP A 266 0.43 23.40 1.01
C ASP A 266 1.95 23.59 0.98
N LEU A 267 2.67 22.54 0.65
CA LEU A 267 4.14 22.54 0.67
C LEU A 267 4.79 23.43 -0.44
N ARG A 268 3.97 24.14 -1.22
CA ARG A 268 4.44 25.23 -2.12
C ARG A 268 4.54 26.56 -1.39
N ASP A 269 3.88 26.68 -0.22
CA ASP A 269 4.00 27.81 0.69
C ASP A 269 5.12 27.53 1.72
N GLU A 270 6.11 28.41 1.79
CA GLU A 270 7.28 28.21 2.65
C GLU A 270 6.92 28.23 4.14
N SER A 271 5.88 28.95 4.56
CA SER A 271 5.45 28.98 5.98
C SER A 271 4.75 27.68 6.39
N GLU A 272 3.94 27.11 5.50
CA GLU A 272 3.29 25.81 5.73
C GLU A 272 4.30 24.65 5.65
N LYS A 273 5.26 24.74 4.74
CA LYS A 273 6.39 23.82 4.68
C LYS A 273 7.24 23.89 5.95
N GLN A 274 7.50 25.08 6.48
CA GLN A 274 8.20 25.24 7.77
C GLN A 274 7.41 24.59 8.91
N THR A 275 6.08 24.71 8.92
CA THR A 275 5.21 24.04 9.88
C THR A 275 5.38 22.50 9.80
N LEU A 276 5.48 21.92 8.59
CA LEU A 276 5.78 20.50 8.44
C LEU A 276 7.15 20.15 9.00
N LEU A 277 8.20 20.96 8.72
CA LEU A 277 9.54 20.72 9.23
C LEU A 277 9.61 20.82 10.77
N ASP A 278 8.80 21.68 11.38
CA ASP A 278 8.69 21.77 12.84
C ASP A 278 8.03 20.50 13.44
N LEU A 279 7.04 19.94 12.77
CA LEU A 279 6.48 18.63 13.13
C LEU A 279 7.50 17.49 13.01
N VAL A 280 8.34 17.52 11.96
CA VAL A 280 9.40 16.52 11.74
C VAL A 280 10.38 16.48 12.90
N LYS A 281 10.73 17.60 13.52
CA LYS A 281 11.70 17.66 14.66
C LYS A 281 11.34 16.73 15.81
N THR A 282 10.08 16.35 15.94
CA THR A 282 9.58 15.47 17.02
C THR A 282 8.82 14.25 16.51
N ALA A 283 8.87 14.01 15.21
CA ALA A 283 8.27 12.82 14.59
C ALA A 283 9.17 11.59 14.82
N ASP A 284 8.58 10.43 14.93
CA ASP A 284 9.26 9.14 14.92
C ASP A 284 9.30 8.54 13.50
N VAL A 285 8.23 8.77 12.73
CA VAL A 285 8.04 8.21 11.40
C VAL A 285 7.62 9.32 10.43
N PHE A 286 8.21 9.31 9.25
CA PHE A 286 7.79 10.14 8.11
C PHE A 286 7.55 9.24 6.91
N SER A 287 6.32 9.12 6.44
CA SER A 287 5.97 8.29 5.27
C SER A 287 5.51 9.12 4.09
N GLN A 288 5.99 8.76 2.90
CA GLN A 288 5.67 9.44 1.65
C GLN A 288 5.58 8.47 0.47
N GLY A 289 4.83 8.85 -0.57
CA GLY A 289 4.65 8.10 -1.81
C GLY A 289 4.89 8.94 -3.08
N TYR A 290 5.62 10.04 -2.95
CA TYR A 290 5.97 10.88 -4.10
C TYR A 290 7.13 10.28 -4.90
N ARG A 291 7.25 10.70 -6.15
CA ARG A 291 8.43 10.35 -6.97
C ARG A 291 9.70 10.91 -6.33
N PRO A 292 10.80 10.14 -6.31
CA PRO A 292 12.04 10.56 -5.61
C PRO A 292 12.57 11.93 -6.04
N ASP A 293 12.48 12.27 -7.33
CA ASP A 293 12.90 13.57 -7.86
C ASP A 293 12.10 14.74 -7.25
N LYS A 294 10.80 14.53 -6.95
CA LYS A 294 9.94 15.58 -6.40
C LYS A 294 10.16 15.79 -4.92
N ILE A 295 10.18 14.72 -4.13
CA ILE A 295 10.35 14.83 -2.68
C ILE A 295 11.73 15.43 -2.32
N ASN A 296 12.77 15.04 -3.07
CA ASN A 296 14.13 15.58 -2.89
C ASN A 296 14.22 17.05 -3.27
N GLN A 297 13.58 17.49 -4.40
CA GLN A 297 13.50 18.90 -4.78
C GLN A 297 12.84 19.80 -3.75
N MET A 298 11.93 19.23 -2.94
CA MET A 298 11.25 19.92 -1.84
C MET A 298 12.12 20.00 -0.56
N GLY A 299 13.31 19.37 -0.53
CA GLY A 299 14.14 19.28 0.67
C GLY A 299 13.60 18.32 1.73
N LEU A 300 12.72 17.40 1.32
CA LEU A 300 12.07 16.42 2.21
C LEU A 300 12.57 14.99 1.95
N GLY A 301 13.79 14.88 1.43
CA GLY A 301 14.46 13.58 1.23
C GLY A 301 14.91 12.94 2.55
N PRO A 302 15.22 11.62 2.53
CA PRO A 302 15.50 10.85 3.73
C PRO A 302 16.70 11.37 4.52
N GLU A 303 17.79 11.69 3.86
CA GLU A 303 19.01 12.20 4.51
C GLU A 303 18.76 13.61 5.11
N ALA A 304 18.09 14.50 4.36
CA ALA A 304 17.78 15.85 4.83
C ALA A 304 16.87 15.83 6.07
N LEU A 305 15.88 14.95 6.12
CA LEU A 305 15.01 14.84 7.30
C LEU A 305 15.69 14.12 8.45
N ALA A 306 16.60 13.18 8.20
CA ALA A 306 17.41 12.53 9.24
C ALA A 306 18.37 13.50 9.91
N GLU A 307 18.89 14.52 9.20
CA GLU A 307 19.66 15.62 9.79
C GLU A 307 18.82 16.50 10.72
N ILE A 308 17.56 16.79 10.36
CA ILE A 308 16.62 17.56 11.19
C ILE A 308 16.19 16.77 12.42
N ARG A 309 15.96 15.46 12.26
CA ARG A 309 15.51 14.54 13.31
C ARG A 309 16.38 13.27 13.31
N PRO A 310 17.56 13.29 13.96
CA PRO A 310 18.30 12.06 14.22
C PRO A 310 17.41 11.04 14.95
N GLY A 311 17.39 9.80 14.46
CA GLY A 311 16.47 8.75 14.93
C GLY A 311 15.16 8.64 14.13
N LEU A 312 14.97 9.44 13.09
CA LEU A 312 13.77 9.36 12.22
C LEU A 312 13.74 8.04 11.44
N VAL A 313 12.56 7.42 11.37
CA VAL A 313 12.26 6.34 10.45
C VAL A 313 11.53 6.93 9.24
N TYR A 314 12.25 7.00 8.11
CA TYR A 314 11.72 7.50 6.85
C TYR A 314 11.19 6.35 6.00
N VAL A 315 9.98 6.45 5.46
CA VAL A 315 9.33 5.38 4.69
C VAL A 315 9.00 5.86 3.29
N SER A 316 9.55 5.18 2.27
CA SER A 316 9.23 5.42 0.86
C SER A 316 8.42 4.29 0.28
N ILE A 317 7.28 4.62 -0.32
CA ILE A 317 6.36 3.68 -0.94
C ILE A 317 6.09 4.13 -2.38
N ASN A 318 6.43 3.30 -3.36
CA ASN A 318 6.22 3.61 -4.78
C ASN A 318 5.94 2.35 -5.60
N CYS A 319 5.78 2.49 -6.91
CA CYS A 319 5.48 1.34 -7.77
C CYS A 319 6.74 0.52 -8.08
N TYR A 320 7.84 1.18 -8.45
CA TYR A 320 8.98 0.54 -9.09
C TYR A 320 10.23 0.41 -8.20
N GLY A 321 10.19 0.89 -6.96
CA GLY A 321 11.38 0.94 -6.10
C GLY A 321 12.26 2.17 -6.35
N ALA A 322 13.39 2.25 -5.66
CA ALA A 322 14.25 3.42 -5.66
C ALA A 322 15.34 3.40 -6.74
N ASP A 323 15.69 2.22 -7.23
CA ASP A 323 16.84 2.02 -8.12
C ASP A 323 16.41 1.38 -9.45
N GLY A 324 17.18 1.68 -10.50
CA GLY A 324 16.95 1.12 -11.82
C GLY A 324 16.22 2.07 -12.79
N PRO A 325 16.13 1.69 -14.08
CA PRO A 325 15.68 2.59 -15.15
C PRO A 325 14.24 3.06 -15.01
N PHE A 326 13.35 2.34 -14.28
CA PHE A 326 11.95 2.73 -14.11
C PHE A 326 11.65 3.43 -12.78
N SER A 327 12.66 3.67 -11.93
CA SER A 327 12.47 4.26 -10.59
C SER A 327 11.78 5.65 -10.60
N HIS A 328 11.93 6.40 -11.70
CA HIS A 328 11.28 7.71 -11.89
C HIS A 328 9.83 7.63 -12.38
N ARG A 329 9.36 6.44 -12.81
CA ARG A 329 8.00 6.25 -13.34
C ARG A 329 6.95 6.27 -12.24
N GLY A 330 5.77 6.80 -12.56
CA GLY A 330 4.58 6.62 -11.73
C GLY A 330 3.92 5.27 -12.01
N GLY A 331 3.26 4.71 -11.00
CA GLY A 331 2.56 3.45 -11.19
C GLY A 331 1.45 3.24 -10.16
N TRP A 332 0.63 2.24 -10.40
CA TRP A 332 -0.55 1.85 -9.66
C TRP A 332 -0.59 0.35 -9.49
N GLU A 333 -1.53 -0.15 -8.73
CA GLU A 333 -1.80 -1.59 -8.54
C GLU A 333 -1.69 -2.39 -9.86
N GLN A 334 -2.43 -1.98 -10.89
CA GLN A 334 -2.50 -2.69 -12.17
C GLN A 334 -1.17 -2.64 -12.92
N ILE A 335 -0.41 -1.55 -12.74
CA ILE A 335 0.90 -1.40 -13.38
C ILE A 335 1.90 -2.42 -12.82
N ALA A 336 1.93 -2.61 -11.50
CA ALA A 336 2.77 -3.65 -10.91
C ALA A 336 2.38 -5.06 -11.42
N GLN A 337 1.08 -5.33 -11.58
CA GLN A 337 0.61 -6.63 -12.10
C GLN A 337 1.03 -6.90 -13.54
N ILE A 338 0.96 -5.87 -14.42
CA ILE A 338 1.35 -6.04 -15.83
C ILE A 338 2.87 -6.15 -15.99
N MET A 339 3.65 -5.51 -15.11
CA MET A 339 5.11 -5.57 -15.15
C MET A 339 5.64 -6.91 -14.65
N THR A 340 5.13 -7.43 -13.54
CA THR A 340 5.70 -8.58 -12.82
C THR A 340 5.22 -9.95 -13.32
N GLY A 341 4.38 -9.97 -14.37
CA GLY A 341 3.88 -11.20 -14.97
C GLY A 341 2.52 -11.66 -14.43
N ILE A 342 2.01 -11.04 -13.36
CA ILE A 342 0.73 -11.46 -12.76
C ILE A 342 -0.41 -11.37 -13.79
N ALA A 343 -0.53 -10.25 -14.49
CA ALA A 343 -1.59 -10.07 -15.48
C ALA A 343 -1.40 -10.95 -16.73
N ALA A 344 -0.18 -11.32 -17.05
CA ALA A 344 0.14 -12.20 -18.18
C ALA A 344 -0.30 -13.66 -17.94
N GLU A 345 -0.63 -14.05 -16.71
CA GLU A 345 -1.19 -15.39 -16.46
C GLU A 345 -2.63 -15.53 -16.96
N GLY A 346 -3.32 -14.46 -17.19
CA GLY A 346 -4.54 -14.32 -17.98
C GLY A 346 -5.59 -15.41 -17.84
N VAL A 347 -6.48 -15.45 -18.82
CA VAL A 347 -7.49 -16.50 -18.97
C VAL A 347 -7.50 -17.01 -20.40
N GLN A 348 -7.43 -18.32 -20.56
CA GLN A 348 -7.70 -18.99 -21.84
C GLN A 348 -9.22 -19.21 -21.97
N SER A 349 -9.81 -18.71 -23.03
CA SER A 349 -11.23 -18.90 -23.32
C SER A 349 -11.44 -19.38 -24.77
N SER A 350 -12.68 -19.67 -25.15
CA SER A 350 -13.03 -19.99 -26.55
C SER A 350 -12.71 -18.86 -27.54
N SER A 351 -12.64 -17.60 -27.04
CA SER A 351 -12.24 -16.43 -27.83
C SER A 351 -10.72 -16.18 -27.84
N GLY A 352 -9.92 -17.08 -27.25
CA GLY A 352 -8.47 -17.00 -27.17
C GLY A 352 -7.96 -16.56 -25.79
N TYR A 353 -6.65 -16.33 -25.72
CA TYR A 353 -5.98 -15.84 -24.53
C TYR A 353 -6.23 -14.35 -24.31
N LYS A 354 -6.51 -13.95 -23.04
CA LYS A 354 -6.61 -12.55 -22.64
C LYS A 354 -5.92 -12.35 -21.27
N PRO A 355 -5.01 -11.35 -21.14
CA PRO A 355 -4.45 -10.98 -19.85
C PRO A 355 -5.55 -10.53 -18.87
N LYS A 356 -5.33 -10.77 -17.58
CA LYS A 356 -6.31 -10.43 -16.53
C LYS A 356 -5.62 -10.00 -15.25
N THR A 357 -6.08 -8.90 -14.67
CA THR A 357 -5.64 -8.46 -13.35
C THR A 357 -6.31 -9.25 -12.22
N LEU A 358 -5.71 -9.21 -11.03
CA LEU A 358 -6.24 -9.84 -9.82
C LEU A 358 -7.60 -9.25 -9.43
N PRO A 359 -8.45 -10.04 -8.75
CA PRO A 359 -9.76 -9.59 -8.26
C PRO A 359 -9.68 -8.72 -6.99
N ALA A 360 -8.49 -8.30 -6.59
CA ALA A 360 -8.20 -7.47 -5.44
C ALA A 360 -7.03 -6.53 -5.73
N ALA A 361 -6.90 -5.45 -4.96
CA ALA A 361 -5.74 -4.56 -5.02
C ALA A 361 -4.57 -5.12 -4.17
N ALA A 362 -4.17 -6.36 -4.48
CA ALA A 362 -3.28 -7.15 -3.63
C ALA A 362 -1.89 -6.53 -3.49
N ASN A 363 -1.32 -5.97 -4.58
CA ASN A 363 -0.02 -5.33 -4.50
C ASN A 363 -0.06 -4.10 -3.59
N ASP A 364 -1.08 -3.23 -3.74
CA ASP A 364 -1.23 -2.03 -2.91
C ASP A 364 -1.35 -2.39 -1.42
N TYR A 365 -2.31 -3.24 -1.06
CA TYR A 365 -2.55 -3.59 0.35
C TYR A 365 -1.36 -4.29 0.98
N ILE A 366 -0.79 -5.30 0.32
CA ILE A 366 0.37 -6.03 0.84
C ILE A 366 1.58 -5.09 0.94
N THR A 367 1.82 -4.21 -0.05
CA THR A 367 2.91 -3.20 0.04
C THR A 367 2.71 -2.28 1.23
N GLY A 368 1.47 -1.85 1.51
CA GLY A 368 1.16 -1.06 2.69
C GLY A 368 1.46 -1.80 4.00
N TYR A 369 1.10 -3.07 4.09
CA TYR A 369 1.45 -3.92 5.23
C TYR A 369 2.97 -4.14 5.36
N LEU A 370 3.68 -4.32 4.25
CA LEU A 370 5.14 -4.42 4.22
C LEU A 370 5.82 -3.11 4.63
N GLY A 371 5.24 -1.96 4.26
CA GLY A 371 5.68 -0.64 4.73
C GLY A 371 5.55 -0.50 6.25
N ALA A 372 4.41 -0.91 6.81
CA ALA A 372 4.21 -0.95 8.25
C ALA A 372 5.19 -1.93 8.94
N TYR A 373 5.34 -3.14 8.39
CA TYR A 373 6.29 -4.12 8.89
C TYR A 373 7.72 -3.57 8.95
N GLY A 374 8.22 -2.99 7.86
CA GLY A 374 9.55 -2.37 7.82
C GLY A 374 9.69 -1.23 8.81
N THR A 375 8.64 -0.41 8.99
CA THR A 375 8.61 0.68 9.97
C THR A 375 8.74 0.15 11.39
N LEU A 376 7.99 -0.89 11.75
CA LEU A 376 8.06 -1.53 13.08
C LEU A 376 9.46 -2.11 13.36
N LEU A 377 10.06 -2.77 12.37
CA LEU A 377 11.43 -3.28 12.50
C LEU A 377 12.46 -2.15 12.68
N ALA A 378 12.31 -1.06 11.92
CA ALA A 378 13.21 0.10 12.04
C ALA A 378 13.08 0.77 13.41
N LEU A 379 11.86 0.93 13.94
CA LEU A 379 11.62 1.42 15.31
C LEU A 379 12.26 0.50 16.36
N ALA A 380 12.17 -0.82 16.19
CA ALA A 380 12.81 -1.78 17.09
C ALA A 380 14.34 -1.71 17.02
N ARG A 381 14.94 -1.51 15.83
CA ARG A 381 16.38 -1.27 15.67
C ARG A 381 16.78 0.04 16.33
N ARG A 382 16.06 1.15 16.07
CA ARG A 382 16.29 2.43 16.72
C ARG A 382 16.28 2.32 18.25
N ALA A 383 15.33 1.57 18.79
CA ALA A 383 15.22 1.41 20.25
C ALA A 383 16.39 0.64 20.87
N ARG A 384 17.03 -0.29 20.12
CA ARG A 384 18.15 -1.10 20.59
C ARG A 384 19.51 -0.46 20.35
N GLU A 385 19.71 0.12 19.20
CA GLU A 385 21.03 0.51 18.68
C GLU A 385 21.10 1.95 18.14
N GLY A 386 20.00 2.71 18.25
CA GLY A 386 19.92 4.06 17.70
C GLY A 386 19.93 4.10 16.18
N GLY A 387 20.10 5.29 15.62
CA GLY A 387 20.20 5.55 14.20
C GLY A 387 18.89 5.92 13.52
N SER A 388 19.01 6.63 12.41
CA SER A 388 17.91 6.93 11.47
C SER A 388 17.86 5.87 10.39
N TYR A 389 16.66 5.49 9.96
CA TYR A 389 16.47 4.40 9.00
C TYR A 389 15.58 4.83 7.84
N HIS A 390 15.93 4.38 6.62
CA HIS A 390 15.10 4.48 5.44
C HIS A 390 14.49 3.12 5.11
N VAL A 391 13.18 3.01 5.24
CA VAL A 391 12.38 1.85 4.83
C VAL A 391 11.91 2.07 3.41
N ARG A 392 12.15 1.11 2.52
CA ARG A 392 11.73 1.15 1.11
C ARG A 392 10.89 -0.07 0.79
N VAL A 393 9.73 0.14 0.19
CA VAL A 393 8.85 -0.90 -0.33
C VAL A 393 8.29 -0.49 -1.69
N SER A 394 8.00 -1.45 -2.56
CA SER A 394 7.44 -1.18 -3.87
C SER A 394 6.40 -2.20 -4.31
N LEU A 395 5.45 -1.73 -5.12
CA LEU A 395 4.38 -2.58 -5.66
C LEU A 395 4.94 -3.70 -6.53
N CYS A 396 6.00 -3.42 -7.34
CA CYS A 396 6.61 -4.45 -8.18
C CYS A 396 7.32 -5.53 -7.36
N GLN A 397 8.04 -5.19 -6.27
CA GLN A 397 8.62 -6.21 -5.39
C GLN A 397 7.54 -7.04 -4.70
N THR A 398 6.43 -6.42 -4.30
CA THR A 398 5.25 -7.15 -3.79
C THR A 398 4.66 -8.07 -4.85
N GLY A 399 4.51 -7.60 -6.09
CA GLY A 399 4.04 -8.44 -7.21
C GLY A 399 4.95 -9.64 -7.47
N MET A 400 6.26 -9.44 -7.42
CA MET A 400 7.23 -10.55 -7.51
C MET A 400 7.09 -11.52 -6.33
N MET A 401 6.88 -11.00 -5.10
CA MET A 401 6.64 -11.85 -3.93
C MET A 401 5.36 -12.68 -4.08
N ILE A 402 4.26 -12.09 -4.58
CA ILE A 402 3.01 -12.81 -4.87
C ILE A 402 3.26 -13.92 -5.92
N TYR A 403 3.96 -13.58 -6.99
CA TYR A 403 4.27 -14.54 -8.06
C TYR A 403 5.09 -15.73 -7.55
N ASP A 404 6.09 -15.46 -6.72
CA ASP A 404 6.99 -16.47 -6.12
C ASP A 404 6.28 -17.45 -5.16
N GLN A 405 5.12 -17.08 -4.59
CA GLN A 405 4.36 -18.03 -3.77
C GLN A 405 3.70 -19.13 -4.59
N GLY A 406 3.77 -19.02 -5.91
CA GLY A 406 3.20 -20.00 -6.83
C GLY A 406 1.69 -19.92 -6.93
N LYS A 407 1.12 -20.96 -7.53
CA LYS A 407 -0.29 -21.01 -7.92
C LYS A 407 -0.98 -22.23 -7.29
N VAL A 408 -2.30 -22.12 -7.12
CA VAL A 408 -3.17 -23.26 -6.84
C VAL A 408 -3.59 -23.92 -8.17
N GLY A 409 -3.81 -25.23 -8.15
CA GLY A 409 -4.17 -25.98 -9.36
C GLY A 409 -5.59 -25.65 -9.83
N THR A 410 -6.59 -26.09 -9.10
CA THR A 410 -8.00 -25.96 -9.48
C THR A 410 -8.67 -24.88 -8.66
N LEU A 411 -9.47 -24.03 -9.33
CA LEU A 411 -10.34 -23.05 -8.67
C LEU A 411 -11.75 -23.62 -8.53
N PRO A 412 -12.34 -23.60 -7.32
CA PRO A 412 -13.77 -23.81 -7.17
C PRO A 412 -14.60 -22.80 -7.96
N GLU A 413 -15.79 -23.20 -8.39
CA GLU A 413 -16.73 -22.28 -9.00
C GLU A 413 -17.19 -21.22 -8.02
N ASN A 414 -17.46 -20.00 -8.52
CA ASN A 414 -18.08 -18.90 -7.77
C ASN A 414 -17.30 -18.39 -6.53
N LEU A 415 -15.98 -18.50 -6.52
CA LEU A 415 -15.16 -17.85 -5.50
C LEU A 415 -15.29 -16.33 -5.62
N ASN A 416 -16.06 -15.74 -4.72
CA ASN A 416 -16.20 -14.29 -4.58
C ASN A 416 -16.34 -13.96 -3.10
N LEU A 417 -15.51 -13.05 -2.61
CA LEU A 417 -15.60 -12.56 -1.23
C LEU A 417 -16.44 -11.28 -1.24
N GLY A 418 -17.76 -11.43 -1.20
CA GLY A 418 -18.73 -10.34 -1.18
C GLY A 418 -18.99 -9.83 0.25
N MET A 419 -19.84 -8.80 0.37
CA MET A 419 -20.17 -8.18 1.65
C MET A 419 -20.81 -9.21 2.64
N SER A 420 -21.68 -10.08 2.15
CA SER A 420 -22.31 -11.14 2.96
C SER A 420 -21.30 -12.12 3.58
N ASP A 421 -20.19 -12.35 2.88
CA ASP A 421 -19.17 -13.32 3.32
C ASP A 421 -18.27 -12.75 4.42
N VAL A 422 -18.18 -11.42 4.51
CA VAL A 422 -17.33 -10.70 5.45
C VAL A 422 -18.11 -9.91 6.51
N ASP A 423 -19.43 -10.02 6.55
CA ASP A 423 -20.27 -9.23 7.45
C ASP A 423 -19.86 -9.38 8.93
N SER A 424 -19.53 -10.59 9.35
CA SER A 424 -19.02 -10.89 10.70
C SER A 424 -17.62 -10.35 11.00
N LEU A 425 -16.88 -9.96 9.97
CA LEU A 425 -15.55 -9.34 10.08
C LEU A 425 -15.63 -7.81 10.10
N CYS A 426 -16.83 -7.24 9.88
CA CYS A 426 -17.05 -5.81 9.86
C CYS A 426 -17.40 -5.27 11.25
N MET A 427 -17.13 -4.00 11.43
CA MET A 427 -17.54 -3.22 12.59
C MET A 427 -18.27 -1.95 12.16
N GLU A 428 -19.01 -1.35 13.07
CA GLU A 428 -19.66 -0.07 12.87
C GLU A 428 -19.02 1.00 13.76
N SER A 429 -18.89 2.21 13.24
CA SER A 429 -18.42 3.38 14.00
C SER A 429 -19.10 4.64 13.51
N ASP A 430 -19.06 5.71 14.31
CA ASP A 430 -19.53 7.02 13.90
C ASP A 430 -18.38 7.84 13.31
N SER A 431 -18.65 8.63 12.25
CA SER A 431 -17.67 9.45 11.56
C SER A 431 -18.31 10.73 11.01
N HIS A 432 -17.52 11.56 10.32
CA HIS A 432 -18.05 12.72 9.59
C HIS A 432 -19.00 12.33 8.42
N LEU A 433 -19.01 11.06 8.00
CA LEU A 433 -19.94 10.51 7.01
C LEU A 433 -21.21 9.94 7.66
N GLY A 434 -21.42 10.16 8.96
CA GLY A 434 -22.46 9.51 9.76
C GLY A 434 -22.03 8.12 10.25
N ARG A 435 -22.99 7.23 10.46
CA ARG A 435 -22.74 5.83 10.87
C ARG A 435 -22.15 5.07 9.68
N ILE A 436 -20.97 4.51 9.85
CA ILE A 436 -20.24 3.75 8.83
C ILE A 436 -20.10 2.29 9.25
N LYS A 437 -20.02 1.39 8.27
CA LYS A 437 -19.68 -0.04 8.41
C LYS A 437 -18.45 -0.33 7.56
N HIS A 438 -17.46 -0.97 8.14
CA HIS A 438 -16.19 -1.24 7.49
C HIS A 438 -15.52 -2.48 8.07
N LEU A 439 -14.53 -3.02 7.37
CA LEU A 439 -13.75 -4.16 7.87
C LEU A 439 -13.03 -3.76 9.17
N ALA A 440 -13.13 -4.62 10.20
CA ALA A 440 -12.34 -4.47 11.42
C ALA A 440 -10.87 -4.85 11.20
N PRO A 441 -9.94 -4.49 12.13
CA PRO A 441 -8.60 -5.06 12.12
C PRO A 441 -8.63 -6.58 12.06
N VAL A 442 -7.83 -7.16 11.16
CA VAL A 442 -7.84 -8.62 10.90
C VAL A 442 -6.74 -9.38 11.64
N LEU A 443 -5.75 -8.67 12.17
CA LEU A 443 -4.74 -9.22 13.06
C LEU A 443 -5.35 -9.43 14.45
N SER A 444 -5.17 -10.61 15.04
CA SER A 444 -5.56 -10.88 16.42
C SER A 444 -4.33 -11.03 17.30
N LEU A 445 -4.29 -10.28 18.40
CA LEU A 445 -3.24 -10.30 19.42
C LEU A 445 -3.89 -10.57 20.77
N SER A 446 -3.31 -11.48 21.54
CA SER A 446 -3.96 -11.96 22.78
C SER A 446 -3.92 -10.95 23.95
N GLU A 447 -3.00 -9.99 23.95
CA GLU A 447 -2.86 -9.00 25.01
C GLU A 447 -3.21 -7.58 24.51
N THR A 448 -2.72 -7.16 23.35
CA THR A 448 -2.92 -5.81 22.80
C THR A 448 -3.80 -5.85 21.56
N ARG A 449 -5.09 -6.12 21.73
CA ARG A 449 -6.04 -6.20 20.63
C ARG A 449 -5.95 -4.95 19.74
N PRO A 450 -5.71 -5.10 18.41
CA PRO A 450 -5.67 -3.97 17.48
C PRO A 450 -7.03 -3.27 17.35
N TYR A 451 -7.01 -1.93 17.32
CA TYR A 451 -8.20 -1.11 17.07
C TYR A 451 -7.82 0.32 16.66
N TRP A 452 -8.72 1.02 16.01
CA TRP A 452 -8.57 2.44 15.70
C TRP A 452 -9.28 3.28 16.76
N ALA A 453 -8.51 4.09 17.49
CA ALA A 453 -9.04 4.97 18.55
C ALA A 453 -9.87 6.14 18.00
N LEU A 454 -9.64 6.51 16.74
CA LEU A 454 -10.33 7.58 16.03
C LEU A 454 -11.04 7.01 14.79
N PRO A 455 -12.23 7.52 14.44
CA PRO A 455 -12.83 7.19 13.14
C PRO A 455 -12.04 7.82 11.99
N THR A 456 -12.43 7.49 10.76
CA THR A 456 -11.90 8.21 9.58
C THR A 456 -12.22 9.71 9.69
N PRO A 457 -11.22 10.61 9.58
CA PRO A 457 -11.42 12.03 9.74
C PRO A 457 -11.99 12.68 8.47
N LYS A 458 -12.62 13.84 8.61
CA LYS A 458 -12.77 14.75 7.47
C LYS A 458 -11.40 15.31 7.11
N MET A 459 -11.06 15.29 5.81
CA MET A 459 -9.77 15.80 5.33
C MET A 459 -9.56 17.26 5.76
N GLY A 460 -8.38 17.56 6.33
CA GLY A 460 -7.98 18.89 6.76
C GLY A 460 -8.71 19.41 8.00
N SER A 461 -9.39 18.56 8.76
CA SER A 461 -10.20 18.99 9.92
C SER A 461 -9.43 19.18 11.22
N ASN A 462 -8.15 18.80 11.26
CA ASN A 462 -7.32 18.91 12.44
C ASN A 462 -6.23 19.97 12.25
N ASP A 463 -5.78 20.56 13.36
CA ASP A 463 -4.61 21.42 13.35
C ASP A 463 -3.33 20.60 13.06
N PRO A 464 -2.31 21.22 12.44
CA PRO A 464 -0.99 20.59 12.21
C PRO A 464 -0.18 20.57 13.53
N ARG A 465 -0.58 19.73 14.45
CA ARG A 465 0.08 19.53 15.76
C ARG A 465 -0.11 18.08 16.25
N TRP A 466 0.80 17.62 17.08
CA TRP A 466 0.67 16.32 17.75
C TRP A 466 -0.40 16.34 18.84
N LEU A 467 -0.94 15.17 19.16
CA LEU A 467 -1.71 14.97 20.38
C LEU A 467 -0.74 15.17 21.57
N GLY A 468 -1.22 15.83 22.60
CA GLY A 468 -0.44 16.11 23.82
C GLY A 468 -0.23 14.86 24.66
#